data_565bdce6f554d9799855f62bfd932143
#
_entry.id   565bdce6f554d9799855f62bfd932143
#
_cell.length_a   1.000
_cell.length_b   1.000
_cell.length_c   1.000
_cell.angle_alpha   90.00
_cell.angle_beta   90.00
_cell.angle_gamma   90.00
#
_symmetry.space_group_name_H-M   'P 1'
#
loop_
_entity.id
_entity.type
_entity.pdbx_description
1 polymer ?
#
loop_
_entity_poly.entity_id
_entity_poly.type
_entity_poly.pdbx_seq_one_letter_code
_entity_poly.pdbx_strand_id
1 'polypeptide(L)'
;MASIIGTTGNDTLIDLSGAADTIWGDLQGTLLDLGGNDKIYGRADYDTIYGDADSIGTAGKGGHDYLSGGDGDDNLYGDARFALFGIGGNDVLYQNAGSGILAGDATVLAAGARGGDDKLYGTGFLFGDNLGIISSAIGGNDLLDASQATAGSTLGGDGAGSVEWASICGSDVLKGSAFDDTLGADSFGALSDTSIGGNDRLWGNGGNDLLLGDAGGAIEDFARGGNDILRGDAGNDRIYGDGASLKGLAVGGKDKLYGGAGDDQLWGDGSVLDDAIGGKDRFYFSGSFGDDTVNDFRQGEDKLVFTGYQPNELQITVVGSDTVLTTLGDDSVTLKGFTGALTYGTDILFA
;
A
#
# COMPACT_ATOMS: atom_id res chain seq x y z
N MET A 1 27.71 -12.64 14.92
CA MET A 1 26.40 -13.20 14.57
C MET A 1 26.30 -14.56 15.22
N ALA A 2 25.43 -14.75 16.16
CA ALA A 2 25.01 -16.05 16.63
C ALA A 2 23.78 -16.49 15.81
N SER A 3 23.41 -17.75 15.89
CA SER A 3 22.15 -18.27 15.36
C SER A 3 21.35 -18.82 16.52
N ILE A 4 20.12 -18.34 16.65
CA ILE A 4 19.15 -18.86 17.62
C ILE A 4 18.07 -19.58 16.79
N ILE A 5 17.76 -20.82 17.14
CA ILE A 5 16.81 -21.65 16.41
C ILE A 5 15.85 -22.28 17.41
N GLY A 6 14.56 -22.07 17.24
CA GLY A 6 13.50 -22.68 18.02
C GLY A 6 13.14 -24.10 17.56
N THR A 7 11.91 -24.50 17.82
CA THR A 7 11.33 -25.80 17.48
C THR A 7 10.03 -25.58 16.70
N THR A 8 9.49 -26.61 16.06
CA THR A 8 8.19 -26.52 15.36
C THR A 8 6.98 -26.42 16.30
N GLY A 9 7.17 -25.93 17.49
CA GLY A 9 6.13 -25.66 18.49
C GLY A 9 6.29 -24.26 19.03
N ASN A 10 5.27 -23.75 19.69
CA ASN A 10 5.26 -22.37 20.20
C ASN A 10 6.41 -22.05 21.14
N ASP A 11 7.36 -21.25 20.70
CA ASP A 11 8.57 -20.90 21.43
C ASP A 11 8.57 -19.43 21.94
N THR A 12 9.44 -19.11 22.84
CA THR A 12 9.76 -17.73 23.20
C THR A 12 11.27 -17.55 23.15
N LEU A 13 11.74 -16.86 22.12
CA LEU A 13 13.15 -16.65 21.84
C LEU A 13 13.54 -15.22 22.19
N ILE A 14 14.63 -15.05 22.91
CA ILE A 14 15.11 -13.73 23.31
C ILE A 14 16.60 -13.68 23.03
N ASP A 15 17.03 -12.74 22.18
CA ASP A 15 18.45 -12.45 22.08
C ASP A 15 18.98 -11.84 23.38
N LEU A 16 20.08 -12.35 23.87
CA LEU A 16 20.77 -11.87 25.05
C LEU A 16 22.19 -11.37 24.75
N SER A 17 22.61 -11.45 23.47
CA SER A 17 23.99 -11.17 23.10
C SER A 17 24.31 -9.68 23.05
N GLY A 18 23.33 -8.85 22.66
CA GLY A 18 23.54 -7.43 22.36
C GLY A 18 24.50 -7.23 21.18
N ALA A 19 24.43 -8.12 20.19
CA ALA A 19 25.17 -8.09 18.94
C ALA A 19 24.27 -8.59 17.82
N ALA A 20 24.52 -8.18 16.57
CA ALA A 20 23.74 -8.58 15.41
C ALA A 20 23.62 -10.09 15.27
N ASP A 21 22.40 -10.61 15.29
CA ASP A 21 22.12 -12.04 15.28
C ASP A 21 21.11 -12.46 14.19
N THR A 22 20.97 -13.75 13.96
CA THR A 22 19.94 -14.32 13.09
C THR A 22 19.12 -15.33 13.88
N ILE A 23 17.80 -15.12 13.89
CA ILE A 23 16.88 -15.90 14.72
C ILE A 23 15.82 -16.55 13.84
N TRP A 24 15.55 -17.84 14.04
CA TRP A 24 14.45 -18.59 13.44
C TRP A 24 13.52 -19.09 14.54
N GLY A 25 12.22 -18.87 14.40
CA GLY A 25 11.21 -19.41 15.32
C GLY A 25 11.22 -20.91 15.33
N ASP A 26 11.16 -21.53 14.18
CA ASP A 26 11.08 -22.99 14.04
C ASP A 26 12.39 -23.65 13.63
N LEU A 27 12.78 -23.52 12.36
CA LEU A 27 13.91 -24.28 11.82
C LEU A 27 14.66 -23.59 10.68
N GLN A 28 15.92 -23.87 10.58
CA GLN A 28 16.72 -23.53 9.42
C GLN A 28 16.55 -24.61 8.34
N GLY A 29 15.67 -24.36 7.36
CA GLY A 29 15.35 -25.30 6.29
C GLY A 29 13.95 -25.07 5.71
N THR A 30 13.33 -26.12 5.18
CA THR A 30 11.98 -26.02 4.62
C THR A 30 10.94 -26.61 5.57
N LEU A 31 9.97 -25.79 5.99
CA LEU A 31 8.84 -26.23 6.77
C LEU A 31 7.82 -26.91 5.84
N LEU A 32 7.49 -28.16 6.12
CA LEU A 32 6.58 -28.99 5.32
C LEU A 32 5.23 -29.25 6.00
N ASP A 33 5.11 -28.85 7.25
CA ASP A 33 3.94 -29.06 8.10
C ASP A 33 3.52 -27.74 8.76
N LEU A 34 2.99 -27.73 9.94
CA LEU A 34 2.56 -26.55 10.67
C LEU A 34 3.73 -25.94 11.46
N GLY A 35 3.95 -24.64 11.33
CA GLY A 35 4.86 -23.85 12.18
C GLY A 35 4.28 -23.57 13.57
N GLY A 36 5.15 -23.19 14.49
CA GLY A 36 4.82 -22.75 15.83
C GLY A 36 4.25 -21.32 15.84
N ASN A 37 3.57 -20.94 16.90
CA ASN A 37 3.24 -19.53 17.13
C ASN A 37 4.25 -18.95 18.11
N ASP A 38 5.23 -18.25 17.59
CA ASP A 38 6.43 -17.89 18.33
C ASP A 38 6.41 -16.43 18.83
N LYS A 39 7.21 -16.16 19.83
CA LYS A 39 7.49 -14.80 20.30
C LYS A 39 8.99 -14.55 20.28
N ILE A 40 9.44 -13.67 19.41
CA ILE A 40 10.84 -13.44 19.16
C ILE A 40 11.21 -11.99 19.45
N TYR A 41 12.28 -11.77 20.20
CA TYR A 41 12.76 -10.46 20.62
C TYR A 41 14.24 -10.32 20.29
N GLY A 42 14.60 -9.46 19.32
CA GLY A 42 15.98 -9.15 18.93
C GLY A 42 16.72 -8.32 20.00
N ARG A 43 16.11 -7.25 20.48
CA ARG A 43 16.58 -6.31 21.52
C ARG A 43 17.47 -5.19 21.06
N ALA A 44 18.73 -5.42 20.78
CA ALA A 44 19.68 -4.37 20.44
C ALA A 44 20.61 -4.80 19.30
N ASP A 45 21.16 -3.82 18.58
CA ASP A 45 21.92 -3.98 17.36
C ASP A 45 21.06 -4.42 16.14
N TYR A 46 21.67 -4.75 15.04
CA TYR A 46 21.01 -5.19 13.82
C TYR A 46 20.70 -6.68 13.86
N ASP A 47 19.43 -7.03 13.90
CA ASP A 47 19.00 -8.42 13.92
C ASP A 47 18.27 -8.81 12.62
N THR A 48 18.28 -10.09 12.32
CA THR A 48 17.46 -10.67 11.26
C THR A 48 16.62 -11.80 11.85
N ILE A 49 15.31 -11.63 11.82
CA ILE A 49 14.35 -12.51 12.49
C ILE A 49 13.40 -13.11 11.47
N TYR A 50 13.23 -14.42 11.52
CA TYR A 50 12.26 -15.20 10.76
C TYR A 50 11.31 -15.89 11.75
N GLY A 51 9.99 -15.73 11.59
CA GLY A 51 9.02 -16.37 12.45
C GLY A 51 9.12 -17.88 12.42
N ASP A 52 9.22 -18.44 11.23
CA ASP A 52 9.29 -19.90 11.05
C ASP A 52 10.64 -20.37 10.49
N ALA A 53 10.82 -20.32 9.16
CA ALA A 53 11.85 -21.14 8.51
C ALA A 53 12.62 -20.42 7.38
N ASP A 54 13.54 -21.12 6.70
CA ASP A 54 14.14 -20.61 5.46
C ASP A 54 13.11 -20.58 4.30
N SER A 55 12.19 -21.52 4.25
CA SER A 55 11.09 -21.56 3.28
C SER A 55 9.90 -22.36 3.83
N ILE A 56 8.69 -22.02 3.41
CA ILE A 56 7.49 -22.81 3.69
C ILE A 56 7.09 -23.56 2.43
N GLY A 57 7.06 -24.90 2.51
CA GLY A 57 6.72 -25.78 1.40
C GLY A 57 5.24 -25.74 1.04
N THR A 58 4.87 -26.37 -0.09
CA THR A 58 3.48 -26.32 -0.65
C THR A 58 2.39 -26.89 0.26
N ALA A 59 2.73 -27.76 1.20
CA ALA A 59 1.81 -28.29 2.22
C ALA A 59 2.01 -27.62 3.59
N GLY A 60 3.04 -26.79 3.72
CA GLY A 60 3.38 -26.10 4.96
C GLY A 60 2.45 -24.93 5.25
N LYS A 61 2.35 -24.59 6.51
CA LYS A 61 1.69 -23.38 7.00
C LYS A 61 2.59 -22.70 8.01
N GLY A 62 2.74 -21.40 7.89
CA GLY A 62 3.37 -20.56 8.89
C GLY A 62 2.60 -20.53 10.20
N GLY A 63 3.29 -20.16 11.25
CA GLY A 63 2.73 -19.86 12.56
C GLY A 63 2.02 -18.52 12.58
N HIS A 64 1.54 -18.13 13.76
CA HIS A 64 1.11 -16.75 13.99
C HIS A 64 2.07 -16.12 14.99
N ASP A 65 3.01 -15.38 14.50
CA ASP A 65 4.20 -14.99 15.25
C ASP A 65 4.13 -13.56 15.77
N TYR A 66 4.86 -13.31 16.82
CA TYR A 66 5.12 -11.98 17.34
C TYR A 66 6.62 -11.70 17.29
N LEU A 67 7.02 -10.79 16.42
CA LEU A 67 8.41 -10.42 16.21
C LEU A 67 8.65 -8.98 16.67
N SER A 68 9.70 -8.76 17.41
CA SER A 68 10.12 -7.43 17.88
C SER A 68 11.62 -7.29 17.66
N GLY A 69 12.01 -6.37 16.76
CA GLY A 69 13.42 -6.08 16.49
C GLY A 69 14.12 -5.51 17.71
N GLY A 70 13.64 -4.38 18.20
CA GLY A 70 14.22 -3.70 19.34
C GLY A 70 14.91 -2.40 18.96
N ASP A 71 16.14 -2.19 19.44
CA ASP A 71 16.97 -1.05 19.02
C ASP A 71 17.88 -1.50 17.87
N GLY A 72 17.78 -0.90 16.71
CA GLY A 72 18.58 -1.23 15.54
C GLY A 72 17.80 -1.13 14.25
N ASP A 73 18.49 -1.31 13.14
CA ASP A 73 17.82 -1.38 11.82
C ASP A 73 17.57 -2.86 11.48
N ASP A 74 16.50 -3.44 12.05
CA ASP A 74 16.26 -4.87 12.03
C ASP A 74 15.51 -5.33 10.78
N ASN A 75 15.75 -6.58 10.34
CA ASN A 75 14.98 -7.21 9.31
C ASN A 75 14.09 -8.31 9.90
N LEU A 76 12.77 -8.15 9.78
CA LEU A 76 11.77 -9.05 10.33
C LEU A 76 10.97 -9.67 9.19
N TYR A 77 10.84 -10.99 9.19
CA TYR A 77 10.02 -11.75 8.25
C TYR A 77 9.06 -12.62 9.08
N GLY A 78 7.77 -12.46 8.90
CA GLY A 78 6.76 -13.18 9.68
C GLY A 78 6.94 -14.68 9.57
N ASP A 79 7.04 -15.18 8.35
CA ASP A 79 7.19 -16.61 8.09
C ASP A 79 8.61 -17.00 7.66
N ALA A 80 9.01 -16.64 6.43
CA ALA A 80 10.13 -17.29 5.78
C ALA A 80 11.18 -16.35 5.19
N ARG A 81 12.43 -16.84 5.22
CA ARG A 81 13.57 -16.12 4.65
C ARG A 81 13.51 -15.97 3.13
N PHE A 82 13.14 -17.01 2.40
CA PHE A 82 13.25 -17.06 0.95
C PHE A 82 11.90 -17.07 0.25
N ALA A 83 11.11 -18.11 0.46
CA ALA A 83 9.88 -18.29 -0.30
C ALA A 83 8.80 -18.99 0.50
N LEU A 84 7.59 -18.48 0.33
CA LEU A 84 6.36 -19.10 0.75
C LEU A 84 5.74 -19.82 -0.44
N PHE A 85 5.59 -21.15 -0.36
CA PHE A 85 4.90 -21.97 -1.33
C PHE A 85 3.56 -22.48 -0.78
N GLY A 86 3.32 -22.33 0.50
CA GLY A 86 2.15 -22.80 1.25
C GLY A 86 1.22 -21.65 1.65
N ILE A 87 0.88 -21.64 2.92
CA ILE A 87 0.02 -20.61 3.53
C ILE A 87 0.84 -19.90 4.61
N GLY A 88 0.88 -18.58 4.58
CA GLY A 88 1.50 -17.76 5.60
C GLY A 88 0.72 -17.72 6.92
N GLY A 89 1.40 -17.29 7.96
CA GLY A 89 0.83 -16.98 9.26
C GLY A 89 0.08 -15.65 9.26
N ASN A 90 -0.54 -15.30 10.37
CA ASN A 90 -1.02 -13.93 10.58
C ASN A 90 -0.15 -13.32 11.69
N ASP A 91 0.80 -12.51 11.31
CA ASP A 91 1.92 -12.13 12.14
C ASP A 91 1.82 -10.71 12.68
N VAL A 92 2.59 -10.43 13.72
CA VAL A 92 2.68 -9.09 14.29
C VAL A 92 4.14 -8.69 14.44
N LEU A 93 4.57 -7.73 13.63
CA LEU A 93 5.95 -7.28 13.53
C LEU A 93 6.12 -5.85 14.05
N TYR A 94 7.08 -5.65 14.94
CA TYR A 94 7.46 -4.34 15.48
C TYR A 94 8.93 -4.03 15.21
N GLN A 95 9.21 -2.97 14.45
CA GLN A 95 10.58 -2.45 14.31
C GLN A 95 11.09 -1.88 15.63
N ASN A 96 10.25 -1.20 16.39
CA ASN A 96 10.55 -0.43 17.59
C ASN A 96 11.41 0.81 17.28
N ALA A 97 12.73 0.73 17.45
CA ALA A 97 13.63 1.85 17.12
C ALA A 97 14.51 1.50 15.92
N GLY A 98 14.84 2.50 15.11
CA GLY A 98 15.59 2.30 13.86
C GLY A 98 14.72 2.21 12.62
N SER A 99 15.30 1.75 11.53
CA SER A 99 14.68 1.69 10.21
C SER A 99 15.18 0.45 9.49
N GLY A 100 14.32 -0.53 9.29
CA GLY A 100 14.69 -1.81 8.67
C GLY A 100 13.65 -2.29 7.67
N ILE A 101 13.62 -3.59 7.46
CA ILE A 101 12.65 -4.26 6.57
C ILE A 101 11.73 -5.12 7.41
N LEU A 102 10.43 -4.89 7.28
CA LEU A 102 9.39 -5.77 7.79
C LEU A 102 8.65 -6.36 6.60
N ALA A 103 8.58 -7.68 6.53
CA ALA A 103 7.75 -8.40 5.56
C ALA A 103 6.86 -9.38 6.33
N GLY A 104 5.54 -9.32 6.11
CA GLY A 104 4.59 -10.16 6.82
C GLY A 104 4.89 -11.64 6.61
N ASP A 105 5.06 -12.05 5.37
CA ASP A 105 5.34 -13.44 5.05
C ASP A 105 6.82 -13.72 4.73
N ALA A 106 7.25 -13.42 3.49
CA ALA A 106 8.53 -13.89 2.98
C ALA A 106 9.18 -12.96 1.97
N THR A 107 10.37 -13.30 1.47
CA THR A 107 10.96 -12.55 0.34
C THR A 107 10.16 -12.72 -0.95
N VAL A 108 9.54 -13.87 -1.19
CA VAL A 108 8.77 -14.19 -2.41
C VAL A 108 7.53 -15.01 -2.07
N LEU A 109 6.36 -14.59 -2.56
CA LEU A 109 5.18 -15.44 -2.66
C LEU A 109 5.22 -16.23 -3.97
N ALA A 110 5.35 -17.54 -3.87
CA ALA A 110 5.41 -18.42 -5.02
C ALA A 110 4.02 -18.81 -5.55
N ALA A 111 3.97 -19.33 -6.75
CA ALA A 111 2.72 -19.71 -7.40
C ALA A 111 1.90 -20.69 -6.55
N GLY A 112 0.65 -20.32 -6.28
CA GLY A 112 -0.29 -21.06 -5.44
C GLY A 112 -0.19 -20.77 -3.95
N ALA A 113 0.75 -19.93 -3.52
CA ALA A 113 0.86 -19.47 -2.14
C ALA A 113 -0.30 -18.55 -1.73
N ARG A 114 -0.49 -18.42 -0.43
CA ARG A 114 -1.38 -17.44 0.17
C ARG A 114 -0.64 -16.75 1.30
N GLY A 115 -0.64 -15.42 1.27
CA GLY A 115 -0.16 -14.60 2.36
C GLY A 115 -1.04 -14.66 3.60
N GLY A 116 -0.51 -14.23 4.72
CA GLY A 116 -1.22 -14.04 5.98
C GLY A 116 -1.94 -12.69 6.05
N ASP A 117 -2.80 -12.49 7.04
CA ASP A 117 -3.30 -11.15 7.36
C ASP A 117 -2.41 -10.56 8.47
N ASP A 118 -1.46 -9.70 8.11
CA ASP A 118 -0.36 -9.29 8.97
C ASP A 118 -0.52 -7.89 9.57
N LYS A 119 0.28 -7.60 10.60
CA LYS A 119 0.32 -6.28 11.24
C LYS A 119 1.75 -5.84 11.45
N LEU A 120 2.14 -4.80 10.73
CA LEU A 120 3.49 -4.26 10.73
C LEU A 120 3.51 -2.84 11.30
N TYR A 121 4.39 -2.61 12.26
CA TYR A 121 4.52 -1.33 12.95
C TYR A 121 5.97 -0.85 12.97
N GLY A 122 6.24 0.35 12.44
CA GLY A 122 7.61 0.87 12.49
C GLY A 122 7.96 1.93 11.46
N THR A 123 9.24 2.14 11.29
CA THR A 123 9.85 3.06 10.30
C THR A 123 10.65 2.24 9.30
N GLY A 124 10.70 2.65 8.04
CA GLY A 124 11.52 2.03 7.00
C GLY A 124 10.71 1.38 5.91
N PHE A 125 10.98 0.13 5.60
CA PHE A 125 10.31 -0.62 4.53
C PHE A 125 9.37 -1.66 5.13
N LEU A 126 8.07 -1.44 4.99
CA LEU A 126 7.02 -2.32 5.48
C LEU A 126 6.28 -2.92 4.28
N PHE A 127 6.27 -4.25 4.18
CA PHE A 127 5.54 -4.98 3.13
C PHE A 127 4.66 -6.04 3.78
N GLY A 128 3.36 -6.01 3.47
CA GLY A 128 2.39 -6.93 4.05
C GLY A 128 2.77 -8.37 3.79
N ASP A 129 2.91 -8.75 2.54
CA ASP A 129 3.29 -10.10 2.16
C ASP A 129 4.80 -10.27 1.86
N ASN A 130 5.31 -9.59 0.81
CA ASN A 130 6.65 -9.93 0.30
C ASN A 130 7.45 -8.75 -0.29
N LEU A 131 8.76 -8.99 -0.50
CA LEU A 131 9.69 -8.01 -1.09
C LEU A 131 9.82 -8.10 -2.62
N GLY A 132 9.20 -9.07 -3.25
CA GLY A 132 9.42 -9.39 -4.65
C GLY A 132 8.17 -9.27 -5.52
N ILE A 133 8.12 -10.12 -6.54
CA ILE A 133 7.01 -10.23 -7.48
C ILE A 133 6.00 -11.23 -6.93
N ILE A 134 4.69 -10.88 -6.97
CA ILE A 134 3.60 -11.80 -6.70
C ILE A 134 3.18 -12.46 -8.02
N SER A 135 3.18 -13.77 -8.06
CA SER A 135 2.89 -14.51 -9.29
C SER A 135 1.99 -15.71 -9.03
N SER A 136 0.75 -15.65 -9.53
CA SER A 136 -0.26 -16.69 -9.32
C SER A 136 -0.51 -17.00 -7.84
N ALA A 137 -0.42 -16.01 -6.97
CA ALA A 137 -0.59 -16.12 -5.52
C ALA A 137 -1.78 -15.28 -5.04
N ILE A 138 -2.12 -15.39 -3.78
CA ILE A 138 -3.16 -14.59 -3.12
C ILE A 138 -2.48 -13.86 -1.96
N GLY A 139 -2.57 -12.53 -1.94
CA GLY A 139 -2.10 -11.69 -0.85
C GLY A 139 -2.99 -11.76 0.40
N GLY A 140 -2.45 -11.31 1.52
CA GLY A 140 -3.15 -11.13 2.79
C GLY A 140 -3.97 -9.84 2.84
N ASN A 141 -4.67 -9.59 3.94
CA ASN A 141 -5.26 -8.27 4.19
C ASN A 141 -4.52 -7.63 5.36
N ASP A 142 -3.64 -6.70 5.06
CA ASP A 142 -2.60 -6.29 5.96
C ASP A 142 -2.86 -4.93 6.62
N LEU A 143 -2.26 -4.73 7.77
CA LEU A 143 -2.20 -3.43 8.44
C LEU A 143 -0.75 -2.99 8.58
N LEU A 144 -0.38 -1.96 7.84
CA LEU A 144 0.93 -1.32 7.93
C LEU A 144 0.79 0.06 8.57
N ASP A 145 1.42 0.27 9.70
CA ASP A 145 1.27 1.50 10.49
C ASP A 145 2.64 2.12 10.81
N ALA A 146 3.01 3.13 10.04
CA ALA A 146 4.19 3.98 10.25
C ALA A 146 3.84 5.31 10.94
N SER A 147 2.64 5.47 11.50
CA SER A 147 2.17 6.76 12.06
C SER A 147 3.03 7.30 13.21
N GLN A 148 3.82 6.45 13.85
CA GLN A 148 4.76 6.82 14.88
C GLN A 148 6.22 6.88 14.39
N ALA A 149 6.43 6.73 13.09
CA ALA A 149 7.77 6.78 12.51
C ALA A 149 8.44 8.15 12.70
N THR A 150 9.75 8.14 12.76
CA THR A 150 10.57 9.34 12.98
C THR A 150 11.21 9.87 11.70
N ALA A 151 10.91 9.24 10.58
CA ALA A 151 11.33 9.58 9.22
C ALA A 151 10.34 9.01 8.21
N GLY A 152 10.43 9.42 6.96
CA GLY A 152 9.61 8.87 5.89
C GLY A 152 9.82 7.37 5.70
N SER A 153 8.75 6.69 5.31
CA SER A 153 8.69 5.23 5.18
C SER A 153 8.16 4.81 3.81
N THR A 154 8.42 3.57 3.44
CA THR A 154 7.85 2.94 2.24
C THR A 154 6.98 1.77 2.68
N LEU A 155 5.69 1.83 2.37
CA LEU A 155 4.69 0.85 2.74
C LEU A 155 4.11 0.21 1.49
N GLY A 156 4.19 -1.12 1.38
CA GLY A 156 3.56 -1.92 0.32
C GLY A 156 2.59 -2.93 0.93
N GLY A 157 1.31 -2.89 0.57
CA GLY A 157 0.32 -3.80 1.12
C GLY A 157 0.70 -5.25 0.81
N ASP A 158 0.69 -5.61 -0.45
CA ASP A 158 1.10 -6.96 -0.85
C ASP A 158 2.61 -7.05 -1.11
N GLY A 159 3.16 -6.20 -1.99
CA GLY A 159 4.55 -6.38 -2.34
C GLY A 159 5.29 -5.22 -2.99
N ALA A 160 6.62 -5.32 -3.02
CA ALA A 160 7.48 -4.30 -3.61
C ALA A 160 7.59 -4.41 -5.15
N GLY A 161 7.29 -5.55 -5.73
CA GLY A 161 7.45 -5.83 -7.16
C GLY A 161 6.16 -5.71 -7.96
N SER A 162 6.13 -6.31 -9.13
CA SER A 162 4.91 -6.41 -9.95
C SER A 162 4.00 -7.55 -9.50
N VAL A 163 2.72 -7.43 -9.82
CA VAL A 163 1.70 -8.48 -9.60
C VAL A 163 1.28 -9.06 -10.95
N GLU A 164 1.47 -10.36 -11.11
CA GLU A 164 1.37 -11.04 -12.40
C GLU A 164 0.59 -12.36 -12.33
N TRP A 165 0.23 -12.93 -13.49
CA TRP A 165 -0.26 -14.31 -13.65
C TRP A 165 -1.48 -14.69 -12.82
N ALA A 166 -2.55 -13.87 -12.85
CA ALA A 166 -3.81 -14.12 -12.16
C ALA A 166 -3.68 -14.14 -10.61
N SER A 167 -2.81 -13.31 -10.07
CA SER A 167 -2.73 -13.05 -8.64
C SER A 167 -3.94 -12.26 -8.15
N ILE A 168 -4.26 -12.40 -6.88
CA ILE A 168 -5.30 -11.63 -6.21
C ILE A 168 -4.63 -10.93 -5.02
N CYS A 169 -4.67 -9.62 -5.02
CA CYS A 169 -4.16 -8.80 -3.95
C CYS A 169 -5.10 -8.77 -2.75
N GLY A 170 -4.56 -8.41 -1.59
CA GLY A 170 -5.29 -8.22 -0.35
C GLY A 170 -6.17 -6.98 -0.34
N SER A 171 -6.77 -6.69 0.80
CA SER A 171 -7.43 -5.40 1.03
C SER A 171 -6.82 -4.77 2.26
N ASP A 172 -5.94 -3.80 2.01
CA ASP A 172 -4.94 -3.36 2.97
C ASP A 172 -5.26 -2.02 3.63
N VAL A 173 -4.62 -1.80 4.75
CA VAL A 173 -4.69 -0.56 5.51
C VAL A 173 -3.29 -0.02 5.74
N LEU A 174 -2.93 1.04 5.01
CA LEU A 174 -1.62 1.66 5.09
C LEU A 174 -1.71 3.04 5.74
N LYS A 175 -0.87 3.29 6.73
CA LYS A 175 -0.77 4.59 7.39
C LYS A 175 0.67 5.07 7.40
N GLY A 176 0.92 6.14 6.68
CA GLY A 176 2.16 6.88 6.69
C GLY A 176 2.39 7.65 7.99
N SER A 177 3.39 8.48 8.00
CA SER A 177 3.90 9.21 9.17
C SER A 177 3.56 10.71 9.12
N ALA A 178 4.41 11.54 9.69
CA ALA A 178 4.39 13.00 9.55
C ALA A 178 5.48 13.51 8.59
N PHE A 179 6.07 12.62 7.80
CA PHE A 179 7.16 12.87 6.86
C PHE A 179 6.77 12.38 5.49
N ASP A 180 7.53 12.74 4.46
CA ASP A 180 7.30 12.31 3.09
C ASP A 180 7.38 10.79 2.97
N ASP A 181 6.25 10.13 2.71
CA ASP A 181 6.09 8.67 2.65
C ASP A 181 5.77 8.20 1.23
N THR A 182 5.97 6.91 0.98
CA THR A 182 5.52 6.25 -0.24
C THR A 182 4.66 5.04 0.13
N LEU A 183 3.38 5.08 -0.23
CA LEU A 183 2.39 4.06 0.05
C LEU A 183 1.88 3.45 -1.26
N GLY A 184 2.08 2.14 -1.45
CA GLY A 184 1.54 1.38 -2.57
C GLY A 184 0.72 0.22 -2.01
N ALA A 185 -0.57 0.15 -2.34
CA ALA A 185 -1.40 -0.87 -1.73
C ALA A 185 -1.05 -2.26 -2.24
N ASP A 186 -1.13 -2.49 -3.55
CA ASP A 186 -0.85 -3.81 -4.11
C ASP A 186 0.61 -3.94 -4.59
N SER A 187 1.08 -2.96 -5.36
CA SER A 187 2.33 -3.09 -6.10
C SER A 187 3.02 -1.76 -6.37
N PHE A 188 4.34 -1.72 -6.23
CA PHE A 188 5.14 -0.61 -6.77
C PHE A 188 5.52 -0.82 -8.26
N GLY A 189 5.28 -1.99 -8.81
CA GLY A 189 5.47 -2.34 -10.21
C GLY A 189 4.18 -2.22 -11.02
N ALA A 190 3.97 -3.13 -11.95
CA ALA A 190 2.77 -3.25 -12.75
C ALA A 190 1.80 -4.28 -12.18
N LEU A 191 0.51 -4.10 -12.46
CA LEU A 191 -0.52 -5.12 -12.27
C LEU A 191 -0.89 -5.64 -13.67
N SER A 192 -0.68 -6.92 -13.95
CA SER A 192 -0.75 -7.45 -15.31
C SER A 192 -1.49 -8.79 -15.44
N ASP A 193 -1.61 -9.26 -16.67
CA ASP A 193 -2.31 -10.48 -17.05
C ASP A 193 -3.81 -10.45 -16.68
N THR A 194 -4.24 -11.26 -15.72
CA THR A 194 -5.62 -11.30 -15.21
C THR A 194 -5.65 -11.06 -13.70
N SER A 195 -4.66 -10.36 -13.19
CA SER A 195 -4.54 -10.06 -11.76
C SER A 195 -5.61 -9.07 -11.30
N ILE A 196 -5.93 -9.12 -10.03
CA ILE A 196 -6.98 -8.32 -9.41
C ILE A 196 -6.40 -7.59 -8.20
N GLY A 197 -6.50 -6.27 -8.21
CA GLY A 197 -6.14 -5.39 -7.11
C GLY A 197 -7.07 -5.48 -5.91
N GLY A 198 -6.60 -5.04 -4.77
CA GLY A 198 -7.32 -4.99 -3.50
C GLY A 198 -8.42 -3.92 -3.44
N ASN A 199 -9.02 -3.71 -2.27
CA ASN A 199 -9.84 -2.52 -2.02
C ASN A 199 -9.29 -1.87 -0.75
N ASP A 200 -8.46 -0.86 -0.94
CA ASP A 200 -7.49 -0.44 0.04
C ASP A 200 -7.82 0.87 0.74
N ARG A 201 -7.12 1.12 1.83
CA ARG A 201 -7.24 2.38 2.55
C ARG A 201 -5.86 2.91 2.89
N LEU A 202 -5.53 4.06 2.31
CA LEU A 202 -4.24 4.72 2.48
C LEU A 202 -4.42 6.08 3.15
N TRP A 203 -3.56 6.37 4.13
CA TRP A 203 -3.43 7.67 4.78
C TRP A 203 -1.97 8.10 4.74
N GLY A 204 -1.66 9.19 4.04
CA GLY A 204 -0.34 9.83 4.06
C GLY A 204 -0.04 10.44 5.44
N ASN A 205 -1.03 11.09 6.04
CA ASN A 205 -1.01 11.91 7.24
C ASN A 205 -0.30 13.26 7.03
N GLY A 206 1.00 13.32 7.01
CA GLY A 206 1.69 14.60 6.78
C GLY A 206 3.02 14.41 6.12
N GLY A 207 3.46 15.40 5.38
CA GLY A 207 4.57 15.30 4.44
C GLY A 207 4.08 15.45 3.03
N ASN A 208 4.95 15.33 2.04
CA ASN A 208 4.53 15.30 0.63
C ASN A 208 4.57 13.85 0.16
N ASP A 209 3.43 13.21 0.15
CA ASP A 209 3.32 11.77 0.03
C ASP A 209 3.05 11.30 -1.40
N LEU A 210 3.44 10.08 -1.70
CA LEU A 210 3.03 9.35 -2.89
C LEU A 210 2.11 8.18 -2.48
N LEU A 211 0.84 8.25 -2.91
CA LEU A 211 -0.15 7.22 -2.65
C LEU A 211 -0.56 6.54 -3.96
N LEU A 212 -0.50 5.22 -4.00
CA LEU A 212 -0.82 4.37 -5.15
C LEU A 212 -1.85 3.32 -4.70
N GLY A 213 -3.05 3.35 -5.26
CA GLY A 213 -4.14 2.43 -4.90
C GLY A 213 -3.82 1.00 -5.31
N ASP A 214 -3.45 0.79 -6.56
CA ASP A 214 -3.14 -0.55 -7.06
C ASP A 214 -1.68 -0.68 -7.54
N ALA A 215 -1.24 0.18 -8.47
CA ALA A 215 0.04 -0.02 -9.13
C ALA A 215 0.89 1.25 -9.25
N GLY A 216 2.19 1.15 -8.97
CA GLY A 216 3.13 2.23 -9.28
C GLY A 216 3.44 2.35 -10.77
N GLY A 217 3.25 1.28 -11.51
CA GLY A 217 3.38 1.21 -12.95
C GLY A 217 2.04 1.25 -13.68
N ALA A 218 1.90 0.42 -14.70
CA ALA A 218 0.67 0.28 -15.46
C ALA A 218 -0.22 -0.85 -14.89
N ILE A 219 -1.54 -0.68 -15.01
CA ILE A 219 -2.47 -1.80 -14.98
C ILE A 219 -2.72 -2.20 -16.43
N GLU A 220 -2.41 -3.43 -16.81
CA GLU A 220 -2.36 -3.81 -18.22
C GLU A 220 -2.97 -5.19 -18.51
N ASP A 221 -3.10 -5.49 -19.79
CA ASP A 221 -3.72 -6.71 -20.33
C ASP A 221 -5.21 -6.85 -19.96
N PHE A 222 -5.57 -7.71 -19.03
CA PHE A 222 -6.94 -7.94 -18.52
C PHE A 222 -7.03 -7.69 -17.01
N ALA A 223 -6.01 -7.09 -16.43
CA ALA A 223 -5.97 -6.83 -14.99
C ALA A 223 -7.05 -5.82 -14.56
N ARG A 224 -7.38 -5.85 -13.28
CA ARG A 224 -8.41 -4.99 -12.70
C ARG A 224 -7.88 -4.33 -11.45
N GLY A 225 -8.04 -3.01 -11.36
CA GLY A 225 -7.83 -2.26 -10.15
C GLY A 225 -8.92 -2.50 -9.10
N GLY A 226 -8.62 -2.12 -7.87
CA GLY A 226 -9.48 -2.14 -6.71
C GLY A 226 -10.48 -0.99 -6.64
N ASN A 227 -11.13 -0.80 -5.49
CA ASN A 227 -11.91 0.41 -5.23
C ASN A 227 -11.42 1.03 -3.93
N ASP A 228 -10.60 2.05 -4.04
CA ASP A 228 -9.72 2.49 -2.98
C ASP A 228 -10.16 3.78 -2.29
N ILE A 229 -9.63 4.00 -1.11
CA ILE A 229 -9.80 5.24 -0.37
C ILE A 229 -8.43 5.78 -0.01
N LEU A 230 -8.02 6.85 -0.70
CA LEU A 230 -6.71 7.46 -0.53
C LEU A 230 -6.85 8.85 0.07
N ARG A 231 -6.04 9.15 1.07
CA ARG A 231 -5.98 10.45 1.74
C ARG A 231 -4.54 10.90 1.88
N GLY A 232 -4.19 12.03 1.26
CA GLY A 232 -2.91 12.69 1.49
C GLY A 232 -2.83 13.28 2.89
N ASP A 233 -3.90 13.91 3.32
CA ASP A 233 -4.09 14.69 4.55
C ASP A 233 -3.31 16.01 4.53
N ALA A 234 -2.05 16.13 4.91
CA ALA A 234 -1.38 17.43 5.00
C ALA A 234 -0.02 17.45 4.31
N GLY A 235 0.12 18.27 3.30
CA GLY A 235 1.30 18.39 2.46
C GLY A 235 0.92 18.50 0.99
N ASN A 236 1.88 18.46 0.10
CA ASN A 236 1.62 18.51 -1.34
C ASN A 236 1.74 17.09 -1.90
N ASP A 237 0.62 16.41 -2.01
CA ASP A 237 0.57 14.98 -2.24
C ASP A 237 0.39 14.60 -3.71
N ARG A 238 0.78 13.39 -4.05
CA ARG A 238 0.55 12.78 -5.36
C ARG A 238 -0.23 11.48 -5.16
N ILE A 239 -1.47 11.46 -5.65
CA ILE A 239 -2.42 10.38 -5.38
C ILE A 239 -2.92 9.79 -6.69
N TYR A 240 -2.72 8.48 -6.85
CA TYR A 240 -3.22 7.69 -7.96
C TYR A 240 -4.22 6.66 -7.41
N GLY A 241 -5.46 6.69 -7.88
CA GLY A 241 -6.48 5.71 -7.50
C GLY A 241 -6.08 4.32 -7.97
N ASP A 242 -5.84 4.17 -9.25
CA ASP A 242 -5.39 2.91 -9.85
C ASP A 242 -3.85 2.88 -10.03
N GLY A 243 -3.34 3.47 -11.11
CA GLY A 243 -1.92 3.41 -11.45
C GLY A 243 -1.48 4.53 -12.40
N ALA A 244 -0.23 4.46 -12.87
CA ALA A 244 0.29 5.46 -13.79
C ALA A 244 -0.44 5.45 -15.16
N SER A 245 -0.94 4.30 -15.59
CA SER A 245 -1.77 4.13 -16.78
C SER A 245 -2.54 2.82 -16.80
N LEU A 246 -3.70 2.84 -17.46
CA LEU A 246 -4.46 1.65 -17.82
C LEU A 246 -4.22 1.34 -19.30
N LYS A 247 -3.93 0.08 -19.67
CA LYS A 247 -3.61 -0.35 -21.03
C LYS A 247 -4.29 -1.67 -21.41
N GLY A 248 -4.36 -1.93 -22.71
CA GLY A 248 -4.94 -3.17 -23.23
C GLY A 248 -6.43 -3.24 -22.96
N LEU A 249 -6.89 -4.21 -22.20
CA LEU A 249 -8.27 -4.39 -21.76
C LEU A 249 -8.40 -4.27 -20.22
N ALA A 250 -7.47 -3.58 -19.59
CA ALA A 250 -7.50 -3.33 -18.15
C ALA A 250 -8.74 -2.53 -17.75
N VAL A 251 -9.16 -2.71 -16.50
CA VAL A 251 -10.32 -2.02 -15.93
C VAL A 251 -9.90 -1.38 -14.60
N GLY A 252 -10.03 -0.07 -14.50
CA GLY A 252 -9.79 0.69 -13.28
C GLY A 252 -10.86 0.54 -12.22
N GLY A 253 -10.55 0.99 -11.03
CA GLY A 253 -11.38 0.97 -9.84
C GLY A 253 -12.48 2.03 -9.79
N LYS A 254 -13.01 2.26 -8.60
CA LYS A 254 -13.89 3.39 -8.29
C LYS A 254 -13.43 4.03 -7.01
N ASP A 255 -12.58 5.00 -7.17
CA ASP A 255 -11.76 5.44 -6.08
C ASP A 255 -12.29 6.71 -5.42
N LYS A 256 -11.87 6.89 -4.18
CA LYS A 256 -12.15 8.10 -3.41
C LYS A 256 -10.83 8.74 -3.04
N LEU A 257 -10.54 9.86 -3.67
CA LEU A 257 -9.32 10.59 -3.48
C LEU A 257 -9.61 11.87 -2.67
N TYR A 258 -8.83 12.04 -1.63
CA TYR A 258 -8.82 13.20 -0.75
C TYR A 258 -7.39 13.73 -0.75
N GLY A 259 -7.12 14.87 -1.42
CA GLY A 259 -5.82 15.54 -1.32
C GLY A 259 -5.58 15.90 0.14
N GLY A 260 -6.32 16.81 0.64
CA GLY A 260 -6.23 17.28 2.01
C GLY A 260 -5.90 18.75 2.08
N ALA A 261 -4.87 19.11 2.79
CA ALA A 261 -4.41 20.49 2.89
C ALA A 261 -3.03 20.63 2.24
N GLY A 262 -2.94 21.47 1.23
CA GLY A 262 -1.75 21.69 0.41
C GLY A 262 -2.10 21.72 -1.07
N ASP A 263 -1.11 21.74 -1.93
CA ASP A 263 -1.34 21.77 -3.37
C ASP A 263 -1.12 20.37 -3.95
N ASP A 264 -2.22 19.64 -4.12
CA ASP A 264 -2.22 18.21 -4.42
C ASP A 264 -2.36 17.88 -5.90
N GLN A 265 -1.85 16.72 -6.30
CA GLN A 265 -2.02 16.20 -7.64
C GLN A 265 -2.75 14.85 -7.59
N LEU A 266 -3.93 14.79 -8.21
CA LEU A 266 -4.84 13.68 -8.13
C LEU A 266 -5.06 13.06 -9.51
N TRP A 267 -5.02 11.73 -9.60
CA TRP A 267 -5.39 10.91 -10.75
C TRP A 267 -6.34 9.81 -10.30
N GLY A 268 -7.50 9.69 -10.93
CA GLY A 268 -8.43 8.58 -10.70
C GLY A 268 -7.85 7.29 -11.26
N ASP A 269 -7.64 7.26 -12.57
CA ASP A 269 -7.16 6.09 -13.30
C ASP A 269 -5.72 6.22 -13.84
N GLY A 270 -5.20 7.47 -13.93
CA GLY A 270 -4.01 7.78 -14.72
C GLY A 270 -4.32 7.89 -16.22
N SER A 271 -3.37 7.55 -17.07
CA SER A 271 -3.58 7.62 -18.52
C SER A 271 -4.33 6.39 -19.04
N VAL A 272 -5.57 6.53 -19.49
CA VAL A 272 -6.35 5.44 -20.08
C VAL A 272 -5.99 5.32 -21.57
N LEU A 273 -5.43 4.20 -21.96
CA LEU A 273 -4.89 3.91 -23.30
C LEU A 273 -5.54 2.66 -23.90
N ASP A 274 -5.47 2.53 -25.23
CA ASP A 274 -6.01 1.40 -25.98
C ASP A 274 -7.53 1.22 -25.77
N ASP A 275 -7.98 0.00 -25.43
CA ASP A 275 -9.37 -0.34 -25.13
C ASP A 275 -9.62 -0.47 -23.61
N ALA A 276 -8.73 0.05 -22.78
CA ALA A 276 -8.88 0.04 -21.32
C ALA A 276 -10.09 0.87 -20.86
N ILE A 277 -10.67 0.47 -19.74
CA ILE A 277 -11.86 1.12 -19.18
C ILE A 277 -11.47 1.69 -17.81
N GLY A 278 -11.52 3.00 -17.66
CA GLY A 278 -11.30 3.62 -16.38
C GLY A 278 -12.47 3.52 -15.41
N GLY A 279 -12.23 3.91 -14.19
CA GLY A 279 -13.16 3.90 -13.07
C GLY A 279 -14.24 4.98 -13.13
N LYS A 280 -14.91 5.16 -12.00
CA LYS A 280 -15.82 6.29 -11.75
C LYS A 280 -15.45 6.90 -10.43
N ASP A 281 -14.55 7.85 -10.48
CA ASP A 281 -13.82 8.29 -9.32
C ASP A 281 -14.47 9.50 -8.65
N ARG A 282 -14.11 9.70 -7.42
CA ARG A 282 -14.59 10.84 -6.64
C ARG A 282 -13.42 11.57 -6.00
N PHE A 283 -13.28 12.81 -6.37
CA PHE A 283 -12.31 13.74 -5.82
C PHE A 283 -12.99 14.62 -4.78
N TYR A 284 -12.53 14.59 -3.55
CA TYR A 284 -13.14 15.25 -2.40
C TYR A 284 -12.33 16.47 -1.97
N PHE A 285 -13.02 17.59 -1.82
CA PHE A 285 -12.46 18.87 -1.40
C PHE A 285 -13.22 19.40 -0.18
N SER A 286 -12.50 19.74 0.89
CA SER A 286 -13.10 20.20 2.14
C SER A 286 -12.13 21.05 2.98
N GLY A 287 -12.66 22.03 3.74
CA GLY A 287 -11.82 22.91 4.55
C GLY A 287 -10.97 23.84 3.69
N SER A 288 -9.75 24.13 4.11
CA SER A 288 -8.73 24.79 3.28
C SER A 288 -7.89 23.71 2.63
N PHE A 289 -8.12 23.45 1.35
CA PHE A 289 -7.49 22.36 0.61
C PHE A 289 -6.33 22.82 -0.31
N GLY A 290 -6.16 24.16 -0.52
CA GLY A 290 -5.10 24.71 -1.34
C GLY A 290 -5.40 24.76 -2.84
N ASP A 291 -4.39 24.66 -3.67
CA ASP A 291 -4.51 24.71 -5.13
C ASP A 291 -4.29 23.33 -5.76
N ASP A 292 -5.35 22.52 -5.81
CA ASP A 292 -5.30 21.14 -6.27
C ASP A 292 -5.41 20.99 -7.79
N THR A 293 -4.86 19.90 -8.31
CA THR A 293 -4.96 19.52 -9.72
C THR A 293 -5.52 18.12 -9.88
N VAL A 294 -6.66 17.98 -10.57
CA VAL A 294 -7.16 16.70 -11.07
C VAL A 294 -6.69 16.54 -12.50
N ASN A 295 -5.89 15.52 -12.75
CA ASN A 295 -5.13 15.38 -13.99
C ASN A 295 -5.85 14.60 -15.10
N ASP A 296 -6.88 13.82 -14.77
CA ASP A 296 -7.55 12.89 -15.68
C ASP A 296 -9.08 12.87 -15.59
N PHE A 297 -9.69 13.97 -15.11
CA PHE A 297 -11.14 14.07 -14.93
C PHE A 297 -11.93 13.76 -16.20
N ARG A 298 -12.87 12.81 -16.11
CA ARG A 298 -13.77 12.38 -17.19
C ARG A 298 -15.22 12.75 -16.89
N GLN A 299 -15.74 13.65 -17.69
CA GLN A 299 -17.10 14.14 -17.54
C GLN A 299 -18.15 13.02 -17.68
N GLY A 300 -19.10 12.95 -16.75
CA GLY A 300 -20.19 11.94 -16.75
C GLY A 300 -19.78 10.60 -16.11
N GLU A 301 -18.49 10.39 -15.87
CA GLU A 301 -17.94 9.24 -15.15
C GLU A 301 -17.55 9.67 -13.74
N ASP A 302 -16.64 10.64 -13.61
CA ASP A 302 -16.08 11.11 -12.36
C ASP A 302 -16.93 12.18 -11.67
N LYS A 303 -16.62 12.45 -10.40
CA LYS A 303 -17.29 13.43 -9.56
C LYS A 303 -16.31 14.28 -8.76
N LEU A 304 -16.55 15.58 -8.75
CA LEU A 304 -15.94 16.50 -7.80
C LEU A 304 -16.92 16.67 -6.63
N VAL A 305 -16.48 16.43 -5.41
CA VAL A 305 -17.32 16.47 -4.21
C VAL A 305 -16.81 17.56 -3.27
N PHE A 306 -17.55 18.66 -3.16
CA PHE A 306 -17.23 19.77 -2.28
C PHE A 306 -18.02 19.64 -0.97
N THR A 307 -17.33 19.34 0.11
CA THR A 307 -17.94 19.13 1.43
C THR A 307 -17.89 20.42 2.26
N GLY A 308 -19.05 20.88 2.70
CA GLY A 308 -19.17 22.14 3.45
C GLY A 308 -19.30 23.41 2.59
N TYR A 309 -19.34 23.28 1.28
CA TYR A 309 -19.51 24.38 0.33
C TYR A 309 -20.92 24.40 -0.27
N GLN A 310 -21.29 25.55 -0.85
CA GLN A 310 -22.54 25.74 -1.58
C GLN A 310 -22.27 26.12 -3.05
N PRO A 311 -23.20 25.85 -3.99
CA PRO A 311 -23.00 26.14 -5.40
C PRO A 311 -22.62 27.59 -5.73
N ASN A 312 -23.09 28.55 -4.95
CA ASN A 312 -22.79 29.97 -5.14
C ASN A 312 -21.43 30.41 -4.57
N GLU A 313 -20.69 29.50 -3.95
CA GLU A 313 -19.35 29.72 -3.42
C GLU A 313 -18.26 29.25 -4.38
N LEU A 314 -18.64 28.60 -5.50
CA LEU A 314 -17.72 28.18 -6.55
C LEU A 314 -17.81 29.08 -7.79
N GLN A 315 -16.68 29.58 -8.24
CA GLN A 315 -16.51 30.19 -9.54
C GLN A 315 -15.83 29.23 -10.51
N ILE A 316 -16.42 29.01 -11.66
CA ILE A 316 -15.89 28.10 -12.69
C ILE A 316 -15.41 28.94 -13.87
N THR A 317 -14.12 28.80 -14.23
CA THR A 317 -13.49 29.54 -15.34
C THR A 317 -12.69 28.59 -16.21
N VAL A 318 -12.60 28.89 -17.52
CA VAL A 318 -11.72 28.16 -18.44
C VAL A 318 -10.47 29.00 -18.67
N VAL A 319 -9.30 28.41 -18.39
CA VAL A 319 -8.00 29.06 -18.52
C VAL A 319 -7.11 28.21 -19.44
N GLY A 320 -6.98 28.67 -20.69
CA GLY A 320 -6.27 27.89 -21.71
C GLY A 320 -6.98 26.58 -22.05
N SER A 321 -6.33 25.47 -21.76
CA SER A 321 -6.87 24.12 -21.96
C SER A 321 -7.52 23.51 -20.70
N ASP A 322 -7.54 24.25 -19.60
CA ASP A 322 -7.92 23.74 -18.29
C ASP A 322 -9.19 24.44 -17.77
N THR A 323 -9.96 23.78 -16.93
CA THR A 323 -11.05 24.39 -16.18
C THR A 323 -10.64 24.55 -14.73
N VAL A 324 -10.82 25.73 -14.17
CA VAL A 324 -10.49 26.06 -12.78
C VAL A 324 -11.76 26.37 -12.01
N LEU A 325 -11.95 25.68 -10.89
CA LEU A 325 -13.00 25.92 -9.91
C LEU A 325 -12.36 26.61 -8.70
N THR A 326 -12.74 27.85 -8.41
CA THR A 326 -12.19 28.62 -7.29
C THR A 326 -13.27 28.83 -6.22
N THR A 327 -12.92 28.64 -4.96
CA THR A 327 -13.79 28.89 -3.81
C THR A 327 -13.76 30.37 -3.40
N LEU A 328 -14.65 30.80 -2.49
CA LEU A 328 -14.58 32.13 -1.90
C LEU A 328 -13.38 32.33 -0.95
N GLY A 329 -12.72 31.24 -0.53
CA GLY A 329 -11.51 31.22 0.30
C GLY A 329 -10.22 31.22 -0.48
N ASP A 330 -10.28 31.43 -1.81
CA ASP A 330 -9.17 31.37 -2.77
C ASP A 330 -8.57 29.98 -3.02
N ASP A 331 -9.01 28.92 -2.36
CA ASP A 331 -8.62 27.54 -2.72
C ASP A 331 -9.15 27.20 -4.12
N SER A 332 -8.41 26.43 -4.90
CA SER A 332 -8.81 26.11 -6.27
C SER A 332 -8.61 24.65 -6.68
N VAL A 333 -9.44 24.18 -7.62
CA VAL A 333 -9.28 22.88 -8.29
C VAL A 333 -9.11 23.11 -9.77
N THR A 334 -7.96 22.69 -10.31
CA THR A 334 -7.67 22.72 -11.75
C THR A 334 -7.95 21.36 -12.37
N LEU A 335 -8.88 21.31 -13.32
CA LEU A 335 -9.12 20.11 -14.15
C LEU A 335 -8.22 20.20 -15.39
N LYS A 336 -7.18 19.42 -15.42
CA LYS A 336 -6.14 19.47 -16.44
C LYS A 336 -6.64 18.96 -17.79
N GLY A 337 -6.43 19.73 -18.85
CA GLY A 337 -6.85 19.36 -20.21
C GLY A 337 -8.37 19.33 -20.43
N PHE A 338 -9.19 19.76 -19.47
CA PHE A 338 -10.64 19.76 -19.54
C PHE A 338 -11.20 21.17 -19.79
N THR A 339 -12.07 21.30 -20.80
CA THR A 339 -12.75 22.56 -21.14
C THR A 339 -14.25 22.39 -21.29
N GLY A 340 -14.80 21.24 -20.88
CA GLY A 340 -16.23 20.93 -20.95
C GLY A 340 -17.05 21.72 -19.95
N ALA A 341 -18.38 21.78 -20.16
CA ALA A 341 -19.29 22.42 -19.23
C ALA A 341 -19.64 21.46 -18.08
N LEU A 342 -19.28 21.83 -16.87
CA LEU A 342 -19.62 21.06 -15.67
C LEU A 342 -21.07 21.30 -15.22
N THR A 343 -21.72 20.25 -14.74
CA THR A 343 -23.12 20.25 -14.31
C THR A 343 -23.23 19.93 -12.83
N TYR A 344 -23.85 20.83 -12.05
CA TYR A 344 -24.18 20.59 -10.66
C TYR A 344 -25.15 19.40 -10.51
N GLY A 345 -24.89 18.55 -9.52
CA GLY A 345 -25.65 17.33 -9.26
C GLY A 345 -25.24 16.13 -10.16
N THR A 346 -24.46 16.38 -11.22
CA THR A 346 -23.93 15.33 -12.11
C THR A 346 -22.42 15.25 -12.01
N ASP A 347 -21.70 16.31 -12.30
CA ASP A 347 -20.23 16.35 -12.27
C ASP A 347 -19.72 16.93 -10.95
N ILE A 348 -20.45 17.89 -10.37
CA ILE A 348 -20.14 18.52 -9.09
C ILE A 348 -21.24 18.19 -8.08
N LEU A 349 -20.82 17.65 -6.94
CA LEU A 349 -21.69 17.33 -5.80
C LEU A 349 -21.31 18.21 -4.59
N PHE A 350 -22.31 18.54 -3.77
CA PHE A 350 -22.13 19.24 -2.50
C PHE A 350 -22.62 18.35 -1.37
N ALA A 351 -21.80 18.16 -0.31
CA ALA A 351 -22.07 17.26 0.80
C ALA A 351 -21.93 17.92 2.18
#